data_d5acf2035ad8ad2c814ab7dce1ccd58c
#
_entry.id   d5acf2035ad8ad2c814ab7dce1ccd58c
#
_cell.length_a   1.000
_cell.length_b   1.000
_cell.length_c   1.000
_cell.angle_alpha   90.00
_cell.angle_beta   90.00
_cell.angle_gamma   90.00
#
_symmetry.space_group_name_H-M   'P 1'
#
loop_
_entity.id
_entity.type
_entity.pdbx_description
1 polymer ?
#
loop_
_entity_poly.entity_id
_entity_poly.type
_entity_poly.pdbx_seq_one_letter_code
_entity_poly.pdbx_strand_id
1 'polypeptide(L)'
;MAFKATREQQAAIDTAGNVLVSAAAGSGKTAVLTERVIKKLTDKVSPVSADRLLIVTFTNAAAAEMRSRIERRLDEECRKHPDDIGLMRQRRLLSNAKICTIDSFCIDLVRENFEKAGVSPDFKMSDGYSLLPVNESVLSDILNRYY
;
A
#
# COMPACT_ATOMS: atom_id res chain seq x y z
N MET A 1 19.30 -10.37 -11.49
CA MET A 1 20.14 -10.81 -10.35
C MET A 1 19.23 -11.09 -9.18
N ALA A 2 19.42 -12.21 -8.49
CA ALA A 2 18.67 -12.52 -7.27
C ALA A 2 19.08 -11.53 -6.16
N PHE A 3 18.10 -11.05 -5.38
CA PHE A 3 18.36 -10.21 -4.22
C PHE A 3 19.14 -11.00 -3.17
N LYS A 4 20.33 -10.48 -2.80
CA LYS A 4 21.16 -11.08 -1.74
C LYS A 4 21.04 -10.20 -0.50
N ALA A 5 20.26 -10.66 0.47
CA ALA A 5 20.04 -9.94 1.71
C ALA A 5 21.28 -9.94 2.61
N THR A 6 21.52 -8.82 3.31
CA THR A 6 22.43 -8.80 4.48
C THR A 6 21.78 -9.53 5.66
N ARG A 7 22.53 -9.76 6.74
CA ARG A 7 22.00 -10.41 7.95
C ARG A 7 20.81 -9.63 8.55
N GLU A 8 20.91 -8.31 8.62
CA GLU A 8 19.87 -7.44 9.14
C GLU A 8 18.63 -7.41 8.22
N GLN A 9 18.85 -7.35 6.91
CA GLN A 9 17.78 -7.42 5.91
C GLN A 9 17.04 -8.77 5.99
N GLN A 10 17.78 -9.87 6.12
CA GLN A 10 17.20 -11.20 6.29
C GLN A 10 16.38 -11.29 7.58
N ALA A 11 16.89 -10.76 8.70
CA ALA A 11 16.14 -10.69 9.95
C ALA A 11 14.81 -9.91 9.77
N ALA A 12 14.82 -8.78 9.06
CA ALA A 12 13.59 -8.01 8.78
C ALA A 12 12.60 -8.79 7.90
N ILE A 13 13.08 -9.63 6.97
CA ILE A 13 12.22 -10.50 6.13
C ILE A 13 11.62 -11.62 6.98
N ASP A 14 12.38 -12.21 7.90
CA ASP A 14 12.01 -13.44 8.61
C ASP A 14 11.19 -13.20 9.89
N THR A 15 11.35 -12.06 10.54
CA THR A 15 10.69 -11.75 11.80
C THR A 15 9.16 -11.82 11.68
N ALA A 16 8.52 -12.57 12.55
CA ALA A 16 7.06 -12.66 12.66
C ALA A 16 6.47 -11.40 13.34
N GLY A 17 5.18 -11.20 13.15
CA GLY A 17 4.44 -10.11 13.79
C GLY A 17 4.75 -8.72 13.23
N ASN A 18 4.60 -7.70 14.08
CA ASN A 18 4.83 -6.29 13.71
C ASN A 18 6.33 -6.01 13.69
N VAL A 19 6.80 -5.38 12.61
CA VAL A 19 8.21 -5.06 12.41
C VAL A 19 8.34 -3.59 12.01
N LEU A 20 9.18 -2.86 12.74
CA LEU A 20 9.61 -1.51 12.38
C LEU A 20 11.03 -1.60 11.79
N VAL A 21 11.19 -1.13 10.55
CA VAL A 21 12.49 -1.09 9.88
C VAL A 21 12.96 0.36 9.76
N SER A 22 13.99 0.71 10.52
CA SER A 22 14.68 1.99 10.40
C SER A 22 15.95 1.81 9.60
N ALA A 23 16.10 2.56 8.52
CA ALA A 23 17.26 2.44 7.64
C ALA A 23 17.44 3.70 6.78
N ALA A 24 18.68 4.04 6.44
CA ALA A 24 19.01 5.18 5.58
C ALA A 24 18.44 5.07 4.15
N ALA A 25 18.42 6.17 3.41
CA ALA A 25 18.08 6.13 1.99
C ALA A 25 19.06 5.20 1.23
N GLY A 26 18.57 4.47 0.24
CA GLY A 26 19.39 3.52 -0.53
C GLY A 26 19.72 2.19 0.15
N SER A 27 19.34 1.98 1.40
CA SER A 27 19.61 0.73 2.15
C SER A 27 18.82 -0.50 1.69
N GLY A 28 17.99 -0.37 0.65
CA GLY A 28 17.22 -1.48 0.11
C GLY A 28 15.89 -1.78 0.83
N LYS A 29 15.33 -0.82 1.60
CA LYS A 29 14.03 -0.99 2.30
C LYS A 29 12.93 -1.57 1.42
N THR A 30 12.78 -1.03 0.20
CA THR A 30 11.76 -1.50 -0.76
C THR A 30 12.01 -2.95 -1.18
N ALA A 31 13.28 -3.34 -1.38
CA ALA A 31 13.62 -4.72 -1.73
C ALA A 31 13.30 -5.68 -0.56
N VAL A 32 13.66 -5.29 0.67
CA VAL A 32 13.34 -6.06 1.89
C VAL A 32 11.84 -6.24 2.04
N LEU A 33 11.04 -5.17 1.84
CA LEU A 33 9.59 -5.25 1.90
C LEU A 33 9.03 -6.17 0.82
N THR A 34 9.53 -6.07 -0.42
CA THR A 34 9.12 -6.96 -1.52
C THR A 34 9.38 -8.43 -1.15
N GLU A 35 10.61 -8.76 -0.71
CA GLU A 35 10.95 -10.14 -0.35
C GLU A 35 10.14 -10.65 0.86
N ARG A 36 9.86 -9.78 1.85
CA ARG A 36 8.97 -10.13 2.96
C ARG A 36 7.54 -10.45 2.49
N VAL A 37 7.00 -9.66 1.56
CA VAL A 37 5.68 -9.92 0.95
C VAL A 37 5.71 -11.25 0.21
N ILE A 38 6.69 -11.47 -0.66
CA ILE A 38 6.83 -12.72 -1.40
C ILE A 38 6.92 -13.91 -0.44
N LYS A 39 7.73 -13.84 0.60
CA LYS A 39 7.83 -14.89 1.61
C LYS A 39 6.47 -15.22 2.24
N LYS A 40 5.67 -14.20 2.56
CA LYS A 40 4.33 -14.40 3.13
C LYS A 40 3.33 -15.00 2.14
N LEU A 41 3.41 -14.63 0.87
CA LEU A 41 2.53 -15.18 -0.18
C LEU A 41 2.89 -16.62 -0.55
N THR A 42 4.16 -16.98 -0.44
CA THR A 42 4.70 -18.30 -0.83
C THR A 42 4.93 -19.25 0.34
N ASP A 43 4.52 -18.85 1.56
CA ASP A 43 4.62 -19.71 2.74
C ASP A 43 3.79 -20.98 2.52
N LYS A 44 4.41 -22.15 2.73
CA LYS A 44 3.77 -23.44 2.47
C LYS A 44 2.83 -23.89 3.58
N VAL A 45 3.00 -23.33 4.77
CA VAL A 45 2.21 -23.74 5.94
C VAL A 45 1.02 -22.81 6.16
N SER A 46 1.26 -21.51 6.04
CA SER A 46 0.24 -20.48 6.31
C SER A 46 0.40 -19.30 5.35
N PRO A 47 0.11 -19.50 4.05
CA PRO A 47 0.24 -18.42 3.09
C PRO A 47 -0.79 -17.30 3.36
N VAL A 48 -0.34 -16.06 3.32
CA VAL A 48 -1.25 -14.90 3.30
C VAL A 48 -1.84 -14.81 1.90
N SER A 49 -3.15 -14.65 1.78
CA SER A 49 -3.78 -14.46 0.48
C SER A 49 -3.48 -13.07 -0.08
N ALA A 50 -3.12 -12.99 -1.36
CA ALA A 50 -2.66 -11.75 -1.99
C ALA A 50 -3.73 -10.64 -1.99
N ASP A 51 -5.01 -10.99 -2.10
CA ASP A 51 -6.15 -10.07 -2.01
C ASP A 51 -6.36 -9.46 -0.61
N ARG A 52 -5.69 -10.01 0.41
CA ARG A 52 -5.68 -9.47 1.78
C ARG A 52 -4.51 -8.55 2.07
N LEU A 53 -3.66 -8.28 1.09
CA LEU A 53 -2.55 -7.35 1.25
C LEU A 53 -3.06 -5.90 1.18
N LEU A 54 -2.61 -5.11 2.15
CA LEU A 54 -2.66 -3.66 2.11
C LEU A 54 -1.24 -3.13 2.19
N ILE A 55 -0.81 -2.44 1.14
CA ILE A 55 0.49 -1.75 1.09
C ILE A 55 0.22 -0.29 0.77
N VAL A 56 0.61 0.59 1.67
CA VAL A 56 0.43 2.04 1.49
C VAL A 56 1.77 2.74 1.28
N THR A 57 1.76 3.74 0.42
CA THR A 57 2.91 4.57 0.08
C THR A 57 2.53 6.05 0.12
N PHE A 58 3.50 6.94 -0.01
CA PHE A 58 3.22 8.39 -0.08
C PHE A 58 2.92 8.88 -1.51
N THR A 59 3.36 8.15 -2.55
CA THR A 59 3.19 8.59 -3.93
C THR A 59 2.62 7.47 -4.81
N ASN A 60 1.86 7.86 -5.83
CA ASN A 60 1.34 6.92 -6.81
C ASN A 60 2.46 6.18 -7.56
N ALA A 61 3.56 6.89 -7.87
CA ALA A 61 4.73 6.27 -8.50
C ALA A 61 5.33 5.16 -7.63
N ALA A 62 5.49 5.39 -6.32
CA ALA A 62 5.99 4.37 -5.40
C ALA A 62 5.03 3.18 -5.26
N ALA A 63 3.71 3.42 -5.27
CA ALA A 63 2.71 2.35 -5.25
C ALA A 63 2.78 1.48 -6.52
N ALA A 64 2.86 2.12 -7.69
CA ALA A 64 2.99 1.43 -8.97
C ALA A 64 4.30 0.63 -9.06
N GLU A 65 5.41 1.21 -8.62
CA GLU A 65 6.70 0.52 -8.56
C GLU A 65 6.66 -0.69 -7.63
N MET A 66 6.06 -0.54 -6.44
CA MET A 66 5.91 -1.65 -5.48
C MET A 66 5.09 -2.79 -6.08
N ARG A 67 3.96 -2.48 -6.72
CA ARG A 67 3.11 -3.47 -7.40
C ARG A 67 3.93 -4.23 -8.46
N SER A 68 4.60 -3.52 -9.35
CA SER A 68 5.41 -4.10 -10.42
C SER A 68 6.53 -5.01 -9.88
N ARG A 69 7.17 -4.61 -8.78
CA ARG A 69 8.22 -5.43 -8.14
C ARG A 69 7.66 -6.73 -7.56
N ILE A 70 6.51 -6.67 -6.88
CA ILE A 70 5.86 -7.85 -6.30
C ILE A 70 5.38 -8.79 -7.43
N GLU A 71 4.73 -8.25 -8.46
CA GLU A 71 4.29 -9.02 -9.63
C GLU A 71 5.45 -9.78 -10.27
N ARG A 72 6.53 -9.08 -10.60
CA ARG A 72 7.72 -9.68 -11.20
C ARG A 72 8.32 -10.77 -10.32
N ARG A 73 8.45 -10.53 -9.01
CA ARG A 73 9.01 -11.52 -8.10
C ARG A 73 8.11 -12.76 -7.96
N LEU A 74 6.78 -12.55 -7.91
CA LEU A 74 5.84 -13.66 -7.86
C LEU A 74 5.83 -14.46 -9.16
N ASP A 75 5.94 -13.79 -10.32
CA ASP A 75 6.10 -14.44 -11.63
C ASP A 75 7.39 -15.27 -11.72
N GLU A 76 8.48 -14.80 -11.12
CA GLU A 76 9.73 -15.58 -11.00
C GLU A 76 9.53 -16.86 -10.19
N GLU A 77 8.79 -16.78 -9.06
CA GLU A 77 8.49 -17.97 -8.25
C GLU A 77 7.55 -18.94 -8.99
N CYS A 78 6.52 -18.44 -9.69
CA CYS A 78 5.66 -19.28 -10.53
C CYS A 78 6.46 -20.01 -11.63
N ARG A 79 7.44 -19.35 -12.24
CA ARG A 79 8.29 -20.00 -13.25
C ARG A 79 9.21 -21.08 -12.68
N LYS A 80 9.67 -20.93 -11.44
CA LYS A 80 10.47 -21.97 -10.76
C LYS A 80 9.64 -23.18 -10.32
N HIS A 81 8.35 -22.95 -10.06
CA HIS A 81 7.43 -23.96 -9.56
C HIS A 81 6.12 -23.96 -10.40
N PRO A 82 6.20 -24.40 -11.69
CA PRO A 82 5.07 -24.28 -12.61
C PRO A 82 3.85 -25.12 -12.22
N ASP A 83 4.05 -26.16 -11.43
CA ASP A 83 2.97 -27.06 -10.98
C ASP A 83 2.35 -26.64 -9.65
N ASP A 84 2.82 -25.55 -9.03
CA ASP A 84 2.31 -25.05 -7.76
C ASP A 84 1.03 -24.22 -7.98
N ILE A 85 -0.12 -24.89 -7.82
CA ILE A 85 -1.45 -24.27 -7.95
C ILE A 85 -1.64 -23.12 -6.95
N GLY A 86 -1.03 -23.21 -5.76
CA GLY A 86 -1.08 -22.17 -4.75
C GLY A 86 -0.45 -20.87 -5.22
N LEU A 87 0.74 -20.94 -5.83
CA LEU A 87 1.42 -19.78 -6.42
C LEU A 87 0.62 -19.16 -7.58
N MET A 88 0.06 -19.98 -8.45
CA MET A 88 -0.79 -19.50 -9.54
C MET A 88 -2.05 -18.78 -9.01
N ARG A 89 -2.63 -19.29 -7.93
CA ARG A 89 -3.74 -18.61 -7.25
C ARG A 89 -3.32 -17.26 -6.69
N GLN A 90 -2.20 -17.19 -5.97
CA GLN A 90 -1.67 -15.93 -5.43
C GLN A 90 -1.45 -14.90 -6.54
N ARG A 91 -0.89 -15.31 -7.66
CA ARG A 91 -0.66 -14.44 -8.82
C ARG A 91 -1.97 -13.82 -9.34
N ARG A 92 -3.04 -14.61 -9.45
CA ARG A 92 -4.36 -14.10 -9.89
C ARG A 92 -4.97 -13.16 -8.84
N LEU A 93 -4.84 -13.47 -7.56
CA LEU A 93 -5.39 -12.66 -6.47
C LEU A 93 -4.63 -11.34 -6.26
N LEU A 94 -3.40 -11.22 -6.76
CA LEU A 94 -2.59 -10.01 -6.61
C LEU A 94 -3.21 -8.78 -7.30
N SER A 95 -4.03 -8.98 -8.33
CA SER A 95 -4.79 -7.87 -8.94
C SER A 95 -5.76 -7.20 -7.95
N ASN A 96 -6.24 -7.94 -6.96
CA ASN A 96 -7.17 -7.45 -5.93
C ASN A 96 -6.45 -6.92 -4.68
N ALA A 97 -5.11 -7.02 -4.62
CA ALA A 97 -4.34 -6.44 -3.54
C ALA A 97 -4.47 -4.92 -3.51
N LYS A 98 -4.71 -4.34 -2.34
CA LYS A 98 -4.69 -2.87 -2.16
C LYS A 98 -3.25 -2.39 -2.02
N ILE A 99 -2.68 -1.88 -3.12
CA ILE A 99 -1.35 -1.25 -3.18
C ILE A 99 -1.56 0.16 -3.72
N CYS A 100 -1.58 1.16 -2.86
CA CYS A 100 -2.03 2.51 -3.17
C CYS A 100 -1.35 3.56 -2.28
N THR A 101 -1.66 4.83 -2.48
CA THR A 101 -1.27 5.88 -1.53
C THR A 101 -2.14 5.82 -0.28
N ILE A 102 -1.63 6.39 0.83
CA ILE A 102 -2.41 6.49 2.07
C ILE A 102 -3.69 7.30 1.86
N ASP A 103 -3.63 8.38 1.07
CA ASP A 103 -4.80 9.20 0.74
C ASP A 103 -5.85 8.42 -0.05
N SER A 104 -5.42 7.68 -1.09
CA SER A 104 -6.33 6.82 -1.86
C SER A 104 -6.99 5.76 -0.98
N PHE A 105 -6.23 5.14 -0.07
CA PHE A 105 -6.79 4.19 0.89
C PHE A 105 -7.84 4.84 1.80
N CYS A 106 -7.56 6.03 2.34
CA CYS A 106 -8.51 6.76 3.19
C CYS A 106 -9.79 7.15 2.44
N ILE A 107 -9.65 7.61 1.19
CA ILE A 107 -10.80 7.94 0.34
C ILE A 107 -11.67 6.72 0.09
N ASP A 108 -11.07 5.58 -0.27
CA ASP A 108 -11.79 4.33 -0.48
C ASP A 108 -12.51 3.89 0.80
N LEU A 109 -11.84 3.97 1.96
CA LEU A 109 -12.43 3.62 3.25
C LEU A 109 -13.65 4.49 3.58
N VAL A 110 -13.56 5.80 3.32
CA VAL A 110 -14.69 6.72 3.52
C VAL A 110 -15.82 6.40 2.55
N ARG A 111 -15.54 6.11 1.28
CA ARG A 111 -16.56 5.71 0.28
C ARG A 111 -17.27 4.43 0.64
N GLU A 112 -16.53 3.44 1.15
CA GLU A 112 -17.09 2.17 1.59
C GLU A 112 -17.95 2.32 2.88
N ASN A 113 -17.77 3.41 3.63
CA ASN A 113 -18.41 3.68 4.92
C ASN A 113 -19.03 5.10 4.99
N PHE A 114 -19.52 5.63 3.88
CA PHE A 114 -19.98 7.02 3.77
C PHE A 114 -21.05 7.40 4.80
N GLU A 115 -21.97 6.48 5.11
CA GLU A 115 -23.02 6.70 6.13
C GLU A 115 -22.41 6.95 7.52
N LYS A 116 -21.43 6.13 7.92
CA LYS A 116 -20.74 6.28 9.22
C LYS A 116 -19.86 7.53 9.25
N ALA A 117 -19.32 7.91 8.11
CA ALA A 117 -18.50 9.11 7.95
C ALA A 117 -19.34 10.39 7.91
N GLY A 118 -20.67 10.29 7.75
CA GLY A 118 -21.57 11.44 7.65
C GLY A 118 -21.37 12.27 6.38
N VAL A 119 -20.90 11.66 5.29
CA VAL A 119 -20.65 12.32 4.01
C VAL A 119 -21.58 11.77 2.92
N SER A 120 -21.81 12.55 1.86
CA SER A 120 -22.54 12.07 0.69
C SER A 120 -21.77 10.93 -0.01
N PRO A 121 -22.41 9.88 -0.54
CA PRO A 121 -21.75 8.86 -1.35
C PRO A 121 -21.04 9.45 -2.59
N ASP A 122 -21.54 10.58 -3.10
CA ASP A 122 -21.00 11.28 -4.27
C ASP A 122 -19.96 12.36 -3.90
N PHE A 123 -19.42 12.33 -2.67
CA PHE A 123 -18.44 13.33 -2.27
C PHE A 123 -17.22 13.33 -3.21
N LYS A 124 -16.73 14.54 -3.45
CA LYS A 124 -15.53 14.76 -4.26
C LYS A 124 -14.45 15.38 -3.39
N MET A 125 -13.22 14.97 -3.63
CA MET A 125 -12.07 15.67 -3.07
C MET A 125 -11.96 17.04 -3.71
N SER A 126 -11.93 18.07 -2.87
CA SER A 126 -11.75 19.44 -3.34
C SER A 126 -10.25 19.67 -3.64
N ASP A 127 -9.97 20.37 -4.71
CA ASP A 127 -8.65 20.96 -4.93
C ASP A 127 -8.52 22.27 -4.14
N GLY A 128 -7.29 22.75 -3.95
CA GLY A 128 -7.03 23.97 -3.19
C GLY A 128 -7.72 25.22 -3.76
N TYR A 129 -7.97 25.25 -5.07
CA TYR A 129 -8.62 26.37 -5.74
C TYR A 129 -10.13 26.40 -5.46
N SER A 130 -10.78 25.26 -5.42
CA SER A 130 -12.21 25.13 -5.09
C SER A 130 -12.52 25.55 -3.64
N LEU A 131 -11.53 25.55 -2.78
CA LEU A 131 -11.66 25.97 -1.37
C LEU A 131 -11.46 27.48 -1.16
N LEU A 132 -10.91 28.22 -2.13
CA LEU A 132 -10.63 29.65 -1.97
C LEU A 132 -11.87 30.47 -1.57
N PRO A 133 -13.04 30.35 -2.25
CA PRO A 133 -14.22 31.11 -1.86
C PRO A 133 -14.73 30.77 -0.45
N VAL A 134 -14.61 29.50 -0.05
CA VAL A 134 -14.99 29.05 1.31
C VAL A 134 -14.06 29.65 2.34
N ASN A 135 -12.75 29.63 2.10
CA ASN A 135 -11.75 30.22 2.99
C ASN A 135 -11.96 31.74 3.15
N GLU A 136 -12.24 32.45 2.05
CA GLU A 136 -12.54 33.91 2.07
C GLU A 136 -13.81 34.20 2.88
N SER A 137 -14.87 33.43 2.69
CA SER A 137 -16.10 33.55 3.47
C SER A 137 -15.86 33.34 4.95
N VAL A 138 -15.20 32.24 5.30
CA VAL A 138 -14.87 31.92 6.72
C VAL A 138 -14.00 32.99 7.35
N LEU A 139 -12.99 33.48 6.62
CA LEU A 139 -12.12 34.56 7.11
C LEU A 139 -12.92 35.86 7.35
N SER A 140 -13.78 36.23 6.40
CA SER A 140 -14.67 37.39 6.53
C SER A 140 -15.60 37.28 7.73
N ASP A 141 -16.21 36.11 7.93
CA ASP A 141 -17.10 35.85 9.07
C ASP A 141 -16.36 35.95 10.42
N ILE A 142 -15.13 35.41 10.47
CA ILE A 142 -14.28 35.52 11.67
C ILE A 142 -13.93 36.99 11.94
N LEU A 143 -13.47 37.73 10.92
CA LEU A 143 -13.14 39.14 11.10
C LEU A 143 -14.34 39.95 11.56
N ASN A 144 -15.51 39.80 10.94
CA ASN A 144 -16.73 40.50 11.33
C ASN A 144 -17.23 40.15 12.74
N ARG A 145 -16.83 38.99 13.28
CA ARG A 145 -17.22 38.55 14.63
C ARG A 145 -16.33 39.10 15.72
N TYR A 146 -15.08 39.41 15.43
CA TYR A 146 -14.07 39.77 16.42
C TYR A 146 -13.59 41.24 16.28
N TYR A 147 -13.94 41.92 15.20
CA TYR A 147 -13.64 43.32 14.93
C TYR A 147 -14.87 44.11 14.52
#